data_5d4411707c7d8289e420f8674941c801
#
_entry.id   5d4411707c7d8289e420f8674941c801
#
_cell.length_a   1.000
_cell.length_b   1.000
_cell.length_c   1.000
_cell.angle_alpha   90.00
_cell.angle_beta   90.00
_cell.angle_gamma   90.00
#
_symmetry.space_group_name_H-M   'P 1'
#
loop_
_entity.id
_entity.type
_entity.pdbx_description
1 polymer ?
#
loop_
_entity_poly.entity_id
_entity_poly.type
_entity_poly.pdbx_seq_one_letter_code
_entity_poly.pdbx_strand_id
1 'polypeptide(L)'
;MLGSFGCASSRSCVGRTLPAWRRGELDIHFIHTGVGEQTFFIFPDGTTMLLDCGDTHHAKYMKDVPPMPNGTRYGGEWVSRYIQRLIPQREIDYVMVSHWHGDHTGDLAFGGKRTSDGRTVCGIPLVGEDFAFRHYFDHQYPKMGEHANDPDAGSLRLMREWIPRAVALGMKPHRLEVGALNQIRLMHDAASYPTFEIRNIAANGVVWDGANGSIDVASTHIAKTGRDSIHENRLSAAIRIGYGRFSYYSGGDNELTMVGADGREFSWEGMIGRATGRVDVCKTNHHAGIFGMSPEFVKEVRAQAYLSSVWQAGMVDRKSLSAMCSRELYPGDRVVCFGGIAHARRDVAAAYGDDIAPAGHAVVRVAPGGDTFRLMVLSASDESMTVLHDRNFVSRAAG
;
A
#
# COMPACT_ATOMS: atom_id res chain seq x y z
N MET A 1 22.71 10.16 -36.62
CA MET A 1 21.24 10.21 -36.81
C MET A 1 20.61 10.37 -35.42
N LEU A 2 20.17 11.55 -35.10
CA LEU A 2 19.48 11.84 -33.83
C LEU A 2 18.05 11.34 -33.97
N GLY A 3 17.74 10.20 -33.31
CA GLY A 3 16.37 9.70 -33.22
C GLY A 3 15.51 10.64 -32.43
N SER A 4 14.45 11.16 -33.01
CA SER A 4 13.42 11.95 -32.38
C SER A 4 12.74 11.14 -31.28
N PHE A 5 12.98 11.49 -30.02
CA PHE A 5 12.16 11.02 -28.91
C PHE A 5 10.74 11.58 -29.08
N GLY A 6 9.83 10.70 -29.50
CA GLY A 6 8.42 11.03 -29.62
C GLY A 6 7.85 11.43 -28.29
N CYS A 7 7.44 12.69 -28.17
CA CYS A 7 6.64 13.21 -27.09
C CYS A 7 5.34 12.38 -27.01
N ALA A 8 5.23 11.46 -26.03
CA ALA A 8 3.99 10.74 -25.75
C ALA A 8 2.92 11.79 -25.38
N SER A 9 1.81 11.77 -26.09
CA SER A 9 0.78 12.80 -26.12
C SER A 9 0.32 13.23 -24.70
N SER A 10 0.51 14.50 -24.40
CA SER A 10 0.06 15.21 -23.17
C SER A 10 -1.45 15.41 -23.06
N ARG A 11 -2.27 14.64 -23.81
CA ARG A 11 -3.73 14.76 -23.76
C ARG A 11 -4.28 14.07 -22.51
N SER A 12 -5.07 14.81 -21.73
CA SER A 12 -5.82 14.30 -20.58
C SER A 12 -6.65 13.07 -20.98
N CYS A 13 -6.70 12.07 -20.10
CA CYS A 13 -7.55 10.88 -20.25
C CYS A 13 -8.90 11.03 -19.55
N VAL A 14 -9.21 12.16 -18.94
CA VAL A 14 -10.49 12.40 -18.24
C VAL A 14 -11.67 12.09 -19.15
N GLY A 15 -12.66 11.36 -18.63
CA GLY A 15 -13.84 10.91 -19.36
C GLY A 15 -13.61 9.68 -20.25
N ARG A 16 -12.41 9.10 -20.28
CA ARG A 16 -12.09 7.88 -21.03
C ARG A 16 -11.80 6.72 -20.09
N THR A 17 -11.93 5.50 -20.57
CA THR A 17 -11.45 4.30 -19.87
C THR A 17 -9.93 4.36 -19.74
N LEU A 18 -9.41 3.88 -18.60
CA LEU A 18 -7.96 3.76 -18.35
C LEU A 18 -7.29 3.04 -19.52
N PRO A 19 -6.26 3.62 -20.17
CA PRO A 19 -5.51 2.94 -21.21
C PRO A 19 -4.83 1.68 -20.66
N ALA A 20 -4.76 0.62 -21.46
CA ALA A 20 -4.07 -0.60 -21.07
C ALA A 20 -2.57 -0.31 -20.73
N TRP A 21 -2.06 -1.04 -19.74
CA TRP A 21 -0.63 -1.02 -19.41
C TRP A 21 0.23 -1.47 -20.60
N ARG A 22 1.40 -0.90 -20.72
CA ARG A 22 2.38 -1.25 -21.76
C ARG A 22 3.71 -1.63 -21.12
N ARG A 23 4.40 -2.57 -21.74
CA ARG A 23 5.74 -2.99 -21.31
C ARG A 23 6.68 -1.79 -21.15
N GLY A 24 7.38 -1.73 -20.03
CA GLY A 24 8.23 -0.61 -19.61
C GLY A 24 7.54 0.40 -18.70
N GLU A 25 6.21 0.43 -18.64
CA GLU A 25 5.48 1.23 -17.64
C GLU A 25 5.45 0.51 -16.30
N LEU A 26 5.49 1.24 -15.20
CA LEU A 26 5.16 0.74 -13.87
C LEU A 26 3.78 1.27 -13.50
N ASP A 27 2.81 0.40 -13.28
CA ASP A 27 1.50 0.76 -12.76
C ASP A 27 1.37 0.39 -11.29
N ILE A 28 0.82 1.32 -10.51
CA ILE A 28 0.45 1.16 -9.11
C ILE A 28 -1.04 1.49 -9.00
N HIS A 29 -1.87 0.47 -8.77
CA HIS A 29 -3.31 0.60 -8.62
C HIS A 29 -3.69 0.54 -7.15
N PHE A 30 -3.98 1.69 -6.56
CA PHE A 30 -4.52 1.81 -5.21
C PHE A 30 -6.04 1.68 -5.28
N ILE A 31 -6.54 0.48 -4.96
CA ILE A 31 -7.92 0.10 -5.26
C ILE A 31 -8.82 0.47 -4.07
N HIS A 32 -9.83 1.29 -4.30
CA HIS A 32 -10.79 1.67 -3.26
C HIS A 32 -12.01 0.77 -3.26
N THR A 33 -12.16 -0.07 -2.24
CA THR A 33 -13.35 -0.90 -2.01
C THR A 33 -14.25 -0.38 -0.89
N GLY A 34 -13.77 0.59 -0.11
CA GLY A 34 -14.47 1.12 1.07
C GLY A 34 -14.48 0.19 2.29
N VAL A 35 -13.80 -0.96 2.22
CA VAL A 35 -13.79 -1.98 3.29
C VAL A 35 -12.38 -2.49 3.65
N GLY A 36 -11.34 -1.73 3.33
CA GLY A 36 -9.95 -2.05 3.63
C GLY A 36 -8.99 -1.45 2.63
N GLU A 37 -7.74 -1.87 2.72
CA GLU A 37 -6.63 -1.41 1.89
C GLU A 37 -6.11 -2.50 0.98
N GLN A 38 -5.80 -2.14 -0.26
CA GLN A 38 -5.19 -3.00 -1.25
C GLN A 38 -4.50 -2.21 -2.35
N THR A 39 -3.31 -2.67 -2.75
CA THR A 39 -2.55 -2.10 -3.86
C THR A 39 -2.11 -3.20 -4.81
N PHE A 40 -2.43 -3.05 -6.09
CA PHE A 40 -1.99 -3.97 -7.14
C PHE A 40 -0.96 -3.29 -8.04
N PHE A 41 0.13 -3.98 -8.31
CA PHE A 41 1.25 -3.48 -9.12
C PHE A 41 1.39 -4.29 -10.41
N ILE A 42 1.73 -3.60 -11.49
CA ILE A 42 2.27 -4.21 -12.71
C ILE A 42 3.63 -3.55 -12.94
N PHE A 43 4.69 -4.32 -12.74
CA PHE A 43 6.07 -3.85 -12.88
C PHE A 43 6.48 -3.74 -14.36
N PRO A 44 7.62 -3.07 -14.68
CA PRO A 44 7.98 -2.74 -16.06
C PRO A 44 8.10 -3.93 -17.03
N ASP A 45 8.39 -5.13 -16.52
CA ASP A 45 8.48 -6.35 -17.32
C ASP A 45 7.19 -7.18 -17.36
N GLY A 46 6.14 -6.72 -16.66
CA GLY A 46 4.87 -7.40 -16.51
C GLY A 46 4.77 -8.29 -15.25
N THR A 47 5.78 -8.34 -14.39
CA THR A 47 5.69 -8.96 -13.06
C THR A 47 4.60 -8.28 -12.25
N THR A 48 3.81 -9.05 -11.52
CA THR A 48 2.65 -8.56 -10.78
C THR A 48 2.78 -8.76 -9.28
N MET A 49 2.24 -7.82 -8.49
CA MET A 49 2.19 -7.94 -7.04
C MET A 49 0.87 -7.40 -6.48
N LEU A 50 0.28 -8.14 -5.54
CA LEU A 50 -0.79 -7.65 -4.66
C LEU A 50 -0.19 -7.37 -3.29
N LEU A 51 -0.28 -6.13 -2.81
CA LEU A 51 0.09 -5.73 -1.45
C LEU A 51 -1.18 -5.44 -0.68
N ASP A 52 -1.42 -6.25 0.35
CA ASP A 52 -2.62 -6.29 1.16
C ASP A 52 -3.90 -6.54 0.34
N CYS A 53 -4.96 -6.96 0.98
CA CYS A 53 -6.33 -6.97 0.53
C CYS A 53 -7.24 -7.12 1.74
N GLY A 54 -7.62 -5.99 2.32
CA GLY A 54 -8.48 -5.95 3.48
C GLY A 54 -9.94 -6.25 3.17
N ASP A 55 -10.66 -6.70 4.16
CA ASP A 55 -12.10 -6.91 4.08
C ASP A 55 -12.75 -6.75 5.47
N THR A 56 -13.17 -5.53 5.77
CA THR A 56 -13.90 -5.17 7.00
C THR A 56 -15.38 -4.95 6.71
N HIS A 57 -16.00 -5.88 5.96
CA HIS A 57 -17.38 -5.81 5.50
C HIS A 57 -18.38 -5.87 6.67
N HIS A 58 -18.42 -4.82 7.48
CA HIS A 58 -19.25 -4.73 8.69
C HIS A 58 -20.15 -3.51 8.65
N ALA A 59 -21.45 -3.71 8.98
CA ALA A 59 -22.46 -2.65 8.94
C ALA A 59 -22.12 -1.38 9.73
N LYS A 60 -21.30 -1.49 10.78
CA LYS A 60 -20.83 -0.35 11.58
C LYS A 60 -19.96 0.60 10.75
N TYR A 61 -19.07 0.07 9.94
CA TYR A 61 -18.11 0.86 9.13
C TYR A 61 -18.71 1.32 7.81
N MET A 62 -19.55 0.50 7.21
CA MET A 62 -20.22 0.78 5.93
C MET A 62 -21.19 1.96 5.96
N LYS A 63 -21.56 2.46 7.16
CA LYS A 63 -22.36 3.70 7.29
C LYS A 63 -21.55 4.95 6.97
N ASP A 64 -20.27 4.93 7.26
CA ASP A 64 -19.39 6.10 7.14
C ASP A 64 -18.74 6.16 5.76
N VAL A 65 -18.28 5.00 5.27
CA VAL A 65 -17.71 4.82 3.94
C VAL A 65 -18.40 3.59 3.32
N PRO A 66 -19.26 3.78 2.33
CA PRO A 66 -19.96 2.65 1.72
C PRO A 66 -18.99 1.77 0.92
N PRO A 67 -19.27 0.45 0.82
CA PRO A 67 -18.51 -0.45 -0.07
C PRO A 67 -18.62 0.01 -1.53
N MET A 68 -17.52 -0.09 -2.26
CA MET A 68 -17.44 0.28 -3.67
C MET A 68 -17.16 -0.92 -4.57
N PRO A 69 -17.85 -0.98 -5.73
CA PRO A 69 -18.88 -0.04 -6.23
C PRO A 69 -20.22 -0.15 -5.50
N ASN A 70 -20.43 -1.20 -4.72
CA ASN A 70 -21.63 -1.42 -3.88
C ASN A 70 -21.41 -2.58 -2.89
N GLY A 71 -22.37 -2.81 -1.97
CA GLY A 71 -22.31 -3.84 -0.92
C GLY A 71 -22.74 -5.26 -1.33
N THR A 72 -22.85 -5.57 -2.64
CA THR A 72 -23.33 -6.90 -3.09
C THR A 72 -22.26 -7.99 -3.04
N ARG A 73 -20.98 -7.62 -2.83
CA ARG A 73 -19.82 -8.51 -2.79
C ARG A 73 -18.87 -8.09 -1.68
N TYR A 74 -18.05 -9.03 -1.23
CA TYR A 74 -16.91 -8.77 -0.34
C TYR A 74 -15.80 -8.01 -1.08
N GLY A 75 -14.94 -7.31 -0.31
CA GLY A 75 -13.84 -6.52 -0.85
C GLY A 75 -12.92 -7.32 -1.77
N GLY A 76 -12.53 -8.54 -1.35
CA GLY A 76 -11.70 -9.42 -2.16
C GLY A 76 -12.33 -9.82 -3.51
N GLU A 77 -13.66 -9.94 -3.61
CA GLU A 77 -14.32 -10.19 -4.90
C GLU A 77 -14.22 -8.99 -5.83
N TRP A 78 -14.38 -7.76 -5.30
CA TRP A 78 -14.24 -6.54 -6.10
C TRP A 78 -12.79 -6.33 -6.56
N VAL A 79 -11.81 -6.65 -5.70
CA VAL A 79 -10.38 -6.62 -6.06
C VAL A 79 -10.08 -7.64 -7.17
N SER A 80 -10.55 -8.88 -7.05
CA SER A 80 -10.41 -9.90 -8.10
C SER A 80 -10.97 -9.41 -9.45
N ARG A 81 -12.17 -8.84 -9.44
CA ARG A 81 -12.80 -8.32 -10.66
C ARG A 81 -12.04 -7.14 -11.26
N TYR A 82 -11.50 -6.27 -10.41
CA TYR A 82 -10.65 -5.16 -10.85
C TYR A 82 -9.37 -5.68 -11.54
N ILE A 83 -8.65 -6.60 -10.89
CA ILE A 83 -7.41 -7.18 -11.42
C ILE A 83 -7.66 -7.93 -12.75
N GLN A 84 -8.78 -8.66 -12.87
CA GLN A 84 -9.17 -9.36 -14.10
C GLN A 84 -9.33 -8.45 -15.34
N ARG A 85 -9.55 -7.13 -15.13
CA ARG A 85 -9.58 -6.15 -16.23
C ARG A 85 -8.21 -5.65 -16.62
N LEU A 86 -7.21 -5.81 -15.74
CA LEU A 86 -5.84 -5.34 -15.97
C LEU A 86 -4.98 -6.41 -16.63
N ILE A 87 -5.13 -7.66 -16.19
CA ILE A 87 -4.29 -8.78 -16.62
C ILE A 87 -5.14 -9.97 -17.07
N PRO A 88 -4.77 -10.66 -18.18
CA PRO A 88 -5.51 -11.82 -18.69
C PRO A 88 -5.21 -13.12 -17.93
N GLN A 89 -4.02 -13.24 -17.30
CA GLN A 89 -3.60 -14.44 -16.59
C GLN A 89 -4.32 -14.57 -15.24
N ARG A 90 -4.44 -15.82 -14.76
CA ARG A 90 -4.99 -16.17 -13.46
C ARG A 90 -3.91 -16.47 -12.42
N GLU A 91 -2.78 -15.79 -12.55
CA GLU A 91 -1.65 -15.92 -11.65
C GLU A 91 -1.09 -14.53 -11.33
N ILE A 92 -0.74 -14.31 -10.08
CA ILE A 92 -0.06 -13.12 -9.56
C ILE A 92 1.29 -13.59 -9.01
N ASP A 93 2.38 -12.93 -9.43
CA ASP A 93 3.73 -13.38 -9.06
C ASP A 93 4.01 -13.23 -7.57
N TYR A 94 3.51 -12.15 -6.96
CA TYR A 94 3.73 -11.85 -5.54
C TYR A 94 2.44 -11.48 -4.83
N VAL A 95 2.26 -11.99 -3.61
CA VAL A 95 1.35 -11.41 -2.64
C VAL A 95 2.16 -11.04 -1.39
N MET A 96 1.96 -9.84 -0.88
CA MET A 96 2.62 -9.34 0.32
C MET A 96 1.59 -8.88 1.33
N VAL A 97 1.80 -9.22 2.61
CA VAL A 97 1.02 -8.72 3.74
C VAL A 97 1.88 -7.76 4.55
N SER A 98 1.36 -6.56 4.79
CA SER A 98 2.05 -5.58 5.62
C SER A 98 2.00 -5.95 7.10
N HIS A 99 0.81 -6.30 7.61
CA HIS A 99 0.59 -6.70 8.99
C HIS A 99 -0.77 -7.42 9.18
N TRP A 100 -1.07 -7.90 10.40
CA TRP A 100 -2.18 -8.82 10.69
C TRP A 100 -3.46 -8.13 11.16
N HIS A 101 -3.93 -7.09 10.47
CA HIS A 101 -5.25 -6.53 10.70
C HIS A 101 -6.22 -6.83 9.55
N GLY A 102 -7.52 -6.87 9.87
CA GLY A 102 -8.56 -7.30 8.93
C GLY A 102 -8.75 -6.37 7.74
N ASP A 103 -8.42 -5.11 7.88
CA ASP A 103 -8.42 -4.12 6.81
C ASP A 103 -7.19 -4.21 5.89
N HIS A 104 -6.25 -5.16 6.16
CA HIS A 104 -5.10 -5.50 5.31
C HIS A 104 -5.11 -6.94 4.81
N THR A 105 -5.72 -7.88 5.53
CA THR A 105 -5.72 -9.31 5.14
C THR A 105 -7.12 -9.88 4.91
N GLY A 106 -8.15 -9.24 5.44
CA GLY A 106 -9.48 -9.79 5.71
C GLY A 106 -9.57 -10.36 7.13
N ASP A 107 -10.76 -10.30 7.73
CA ASP A 107 -11.02 -10.85 9.06
C ASP A 107 -12.35 -11.60 9.10
N LEU A 108 -12.31 -12.88 9.49
CA LEU A 108 -13.49 -13.73 9.64
C LEU A 108 -14.48 -13.24 10.72
N ALA A 109 -14.06 -12.34 11.61
CA ALA A 109 -14.96 -11.69 12.56
C ALA A 109 -16.00 -10.80 11.84
N PHE A 110 -15.70 -10.31 10.65
CA PHE A 110 -16.60 -9.52 9.81
C PHE A 110 -17.34 -10.35 8.75
N GLY A 111 -17.19 -11.66 8.78
CA GLY A 111 -17.81 -12.58 7.83
C GLY A 111 -16.89 -12.96 6.68
N GLY A 112 -17.49 -13.49 5.62
CA GLY A 112 -16.74 -13.94 4.44
C GLY A 112 -17.64 -14.73 3.49
N LYS A 113 -17.14 -14.93 2.28
CA LYS A 113 -17.79 -15.73 1.25
C LYS A 113 -17.61 -17.22 1.55
N ARG A 114 -18.68 -17.98 1.45
CA ARG A 114 -18.61 -19.43 1.53
C ARG A 114 -18.18 -20.02 0.17
N THR A 115 -17.12 -20.79 0.18
CA THR A 115 -16.59 -21.50 -0.99
C THR A 115 -17.35 -22.81 -1.24
N SER A 116 -17.19 -23.41 -2.42
CA SER A 116 -17.86 -24.67 -2.79
C SER A 116 -17.41 -25.86 -1.94
N ASP A 117 -16.18 -25.84 -1.41
CA ASP A 117 -15.65 -26.86 -0.49
C ASP A 117 -15.97 -26.57 1.00
N GLY A 118 -16.83 -25.55 1.27
CA GLY A 118 -17.39 -25.27 2.58
C GLY A 118 -16.53 -24.37 3.47
N ARG A 119 -15.40 -23.83 2.99
CA ARG A 119 -14.61 -22.82 3.72
C ARG A 119 -15.33 -21.48 3.73
N THR A 120 -14.97 -20.64 4.68
CA THR A 120 -15.31 -19.20 4.65
C THR A 120 -14.03 -18.41 4.42
N VAL A 121 -14.02 -17.53 3.42
CA VAL A 121 -12.84 -16.74 3.01
C VAL A 121 -13.22 -15.28 2.77
N CYS A 122 -12.30 -14.37 3.06
CA CYS A 122 -12.40 -12.94 2.78
C CYS A 122 -11.01 -12.40 2.44
N GLY A 123 -10.90 -11.14 2.05
CA GLY A 123 -9.62 -10.47 1.78
C GLY A 123 -8.71 -11.23 0.80
N ILE A 124 -7.44 -11.37 1.17
CA ILE A 124 -6.41 -12.06 0.35
C ILE A 124 -6.81 -13.50 -0.02
N PRO A 125 -7.23 -14.36 0.91
CA PRO A 125 -7.71 -15.71 0.57
C PRO A 125 -8.86 -15.74 -0.44
N LEU A 126 -9.72 -14.74 -0.43
CA LEU A 126 -10.82 -14.65 -1.39
C LEU A 126 -10.32 -14.28 -2.80
N VAL A 127 -9.30 -13.42 -2.92
CA VAL A 127 -8.58 -13.21 -4.20
C VAL A 127 -7.90 -14.49 -4.66
N GLY A 128 -7.38 -15.28 -3.71
CA GLY A 128 -6.77 -16.60 -3.95
C GLY A 128 -7.71 -17.67 -4.50
N GLU A 129 -9.04 -17.48 -4.46
CA GLU A 129 -9.99 -18.37 -5.15
C GLU A 129 -10.03 -18.10 -6.68
N ASP A 130 -9.63 -16.91 -7.12
CA ASP A 130 -9.62 -16.51 -8.54
C ASP A 130 -8.22 -16.53 -9.15
N PHE A 131 -7.17 -16.34 -8.34
CA PHE A 131 -5.78 -16.23 -8.77
C PHE A 131 -4.86 -17.15 -7.98
N ALA A 132 -3.94 -17.84 -8.66
CA ALA A 132 -2.82 -18.48 -7.99
C ALA A 132 -1.74 -17.44 -7.63
N PHE A 133 -1.09 -17.58 -6.49
CA PHE A 133 0.06 -16.77 -6.10
C PHE A 133 1.34 -17.61 -6.17
N ARG A 134 2.41 -17.05 -6.76
CA ARG A 134 3.71 -17.75 -6.82
C ARG A 134 4.53 -17.57 -5.55
N HIS A 135 4.60 -16.35 -5.02
CA HIS A 135 5.37 -16.00 -3.85
C HIS A 135 4.52 -15.23 -2.85
N TYR A 136 4.67 -15.55 -1.59
CA TYR A 136 4.03 -14.88 -0.47
C TYR A 136 5.09 -14.25 0.42
N PHE A 137 4.86 -13.01 0.86
CA PHE A 137 5.72 -12.29 1.81
C PHE A 137 4.93 -11.72 2.96
N ASP A 138 5.46 -11.85 4.18
CA ASP A 138 5.00 -11.11 5.34
C ASP A 138 6.17 -10.77 6.28
N HIS A 139 5.87 -10.01 7.32
CA HIS A 139 6.86 -9.54 8.28
C HIS A 139 7.30 -10.61 9.29
N GLN A 140 6.54 -11.71 9.49
CA GLN A 140 6.77 -12.67 10.59
C GLN A 140 6.89 -14.14 10.18
N TYR A 141 6.59 -14.51 8.94
CA TYR A 141 6.62 -15.91 8.53
C TYR A 141 7.92 -16.62 8.98
N PRO A 142 7.85 -17.85 9.52
CA PRO A 142 6.66 -18.70 9.77
C PRO A 142 5.98 -18.45 11.13
N LYS A 143 6.43 -17.51 11.94
CA LYS A 143 6.00 -17.28 13.32
C LYS A 143 4.97 -16.15 13.42
N MET A 144 3.87 -16.30 12.69
CA MET A 144 2.81 -15.30 12.57
C MET A 144 2.19 -14.93 13.93
N GLY A 145 2.13 -13.64 14.24
CA GLY A 145 1.61 -13.09 15.49
C GLY A 145 2.63 -13.09 16.65
N GLU A 146 3.92 -13.39 16.39
CA GLU A 146 4.97 -13.30 17.40
C GLU A 146 5.22 -11.83 17.77
N HIS A 147 5.29 -11.53 19.09
CA HIS A 147 5.49 -10.19 19.64
C HIS A 147 4.37 -9.16 19.44
N ALA A 148 3.31 -9.48 18.72
CA ALA A 148 2.16 -8.60 18.59
C ALA A 148 1.23 -8.68 19.81
N ASN A 149 0.70 -7.55 20.26
CA ASN A 149 -0.25 -7.54 21.39
C ASN A 149 -1.71 -7.48 20.96
N ASP A 150 -1.97 -7.14 19.70
CA ASP A 150 -3.32 -6.90 19.18
C ASP A 150 -3.51 -7.28 17.70
N PRO A 151 -2.94 -8.41 17.21
CA PRO A 151 -3.27 -8.88 15.88
C PRO A 151 -4.73 -9.33 15.87
N ASP A 152 -5.47 -9.07 14.79
CA ASP A 152 -6.83 -9.56 14.65
C ASP A 152 -6.86 -11.10 14.62
N ALA A 153 -7.50 -11.67 15.64
CA ALA A 153 -7.55 -13.14 15.77
C ALA A 153 -8.19 -13.83 14.56
N GLY A 154 -9.19 -13.18 13.94
CA GLY A 154 -9.85 -13.66 12.73
C GLY A 154 -8.92 -13.61 11.52
N SER A 155 -8.12 -12.56 11.38
CA SER A 155 -7.09 -12.42 10.34
C SER A 155 -6.02 -13.49 10.45
N LEU A 156 -5.43 -13.66 11.64
CA LEU A 156 -4.42 -14.70 11.89
C LEU A 156 -4.95 -16.09 11.61
N ARG A 157 -6.17 -16.42 12.07
CA ARG A 157 -6.80 -17.72 11.81
C ARG A 157 -6.98 -17.93 10.31
N LEU A 158 -7.53 -16.96 9.61
CA LEU A 158 -7.76 -16.99 8.17
C LEU A 158 -6.47 -17.30 7.41
N MET A 159 -5.39 -16.57 7.72
CA MET A 159 -4.11 -16.70 7.02
C MET A 159 -3.37 -17.99 7.40
N ARG A 160 -3.42 -18.41 8.67
CA ARG A 160 -2.86 -19.69 9.13
C ARG A 160 -3.54 -20.93 8.48
N GLU A 161 -4.82 -20.81 8.14
CA GLU A 161 -5.56 -21.85 7.41
C GLU A 161 -5.27 -21.80 5.91
N TRP A 162 -5.14 -20.59 5.33
CA TRP A 162 -4.99 -20.40 3.90
C TRP A 162 -3.57 -20.66 3.40
N ILE A 163 -2.52 -20.14 4.07
CA ILE A 163 -1.13 -20.26 3.62
C ILE A 163 -0.71 -21.71 3.37
N PRO A 164 -0.92 -22.70 4.26
CA PRO A 164 -0.54 -24.09 4.00
C PRO A 164 -1.23 -24.68 2.76
N ARG A 165 -2.46 -24.29 2.48
CA ARG A 165 -3.20 -24.72 1.28
C ARG A 165 -2.59 -24.12 0.01
N ALA A 166 -2.31 -22.82 0.02
CA ALA A 166 -1.66 -22.13 -1.09
C ALA A 166 -0.25 -22.70 -1.35
N VAL A 167 0.49 -23.06 -0.29
CA VAL A 167 1.79 -23.74 -0.40
C VAL A 167 1.65 -25.11 -1.04
N ALA A 168 0.63 -25.88 -0.66
CA ALA A 168 0.35 -27.19 -1.29
C ALA A 168 0.00 -27.06 -2.78
N LEU A 169 -0.48 -25.89 -3.22
CA LEU A 169 -0.73 -25.52 -4.62
C LEU A 169 0.48 -24.89 -5.33
N GLY A 170 1.62 -24.78 -4.66
CA GLY A 170 2.88 -24.32 -5.25
C GLY A 170 3.35 -22.91 -4.84
N MET A 171 2.60 -22.19 -4.01
CA MET A 171 3.03 -20.89 -3.49
C MET A 171 4.26 -21.06 -2.57
N LYS A 172 5.23 -20.15 -2.71
CA LYS A 172 6.47 -20.13 -1.91
C LYS A 172 6.41 -19.01 -0.88
N PRO A 173 6.28 -19.33 0.42
CA PRO A 173 6.23 -18.30 1.46
C PRO A 173 7.63 -17.87 1.90
N HIS A 174 7.75 -16.58 2.21
CA HIS A 174 8.99 -15.93 2.63
C HIS A 174 8.71 -14.94 3.77
N ARG A 175 9.69 -14.78 4.65
CA ARG A 175 9.75 -13.64 5.56
C ARG A 175 10.42 -12.47 4.87
N LEU A 176 9.93 -11.25 5.10
CA LEU A 176 10.56 -10.04 4.63
C LEU A 176 11.86 -9.79 5.41
N GLU A 177 12.97 -9.65 4.71
CA GLU A 177 14.29 -9.37 5.27
C GLU A 177 14.59 -7.88 5.19
N VAL A 178 14.68 -7.21 6.34
CA VAL A 178 14.92 -5.77 6.41
C VAL A 178 16.30 -5.44 5.84
N GLY A 179 16.37 -4.39 5.02
CA GLY A 179 17.59 -3.98 4.31
C GLY A 179 17.84 -4.75 3.01
N ALA A 180 17.14 -5.88 2.77
CA ALA A 180 17.33 -6.61 1.53
C ALA A 180 16.91 -5.77 0.31
N LEU A 181 17.73 -5.81 -0.73
CA LEU A 181 17.45 -5.23 -2.04
C LEU A 181 17.02 -6.36 -2.98
N ASN A 182 15.88 -6.17 -3.65
CA ASN A 182 15.38 -7.11 -4.67
C ASN A 182 15.11 -8.54 -4.14
N GLN A 183 14.69 -8.67 -2.88
CA GLN A 183 14.04 -9.90 -2.41
C GLN A 183 12.73 -10.12 -3.18
N ILE A 184 11.96 -9.05 -3.42
CA ILE A 184 10.90 -8.97 -4.43
C ILE A 184 11.53 -8.32 -5.68
N ARG A 185 11.51 -9.00 -6.82
CA ARG A 185 12.23 -8.61 -8.03
C ARG A 185 11.42 -8.87 -9.29
N LEU A 186 11.86 -8.30 -10.41
CA LEU A 186 11.30 -8.61 -11.74
C LEU A 186 11.50 -10.09 -12.06
N MET A 187 10.44 -10.75 -12.53
CA MET A 187 10.39 -12.21 -12.77
C MET A 187 10.54 -12.59 -14.23
N HIS A 188 10.27 -11.66 -15.16
CA HIS A 188 10.17 -11.99 -16.58
C HIS A 188 11.35 -11.46 -17.41
N ASP A 189 11.83 -10.23 -17.14
CA ASP A 189 12.91 -9.61 -17.91
C ASP A 189 13.63 -8.51 -17.10
N ALA A 190 14.23 -8.89 -15.98
CA ALA A 190 14.94 -7.94 -15.11
C ALA A 190 16.12 -7.23 -15.83
N ALA A 191 16.76 -7.89 -16.81
CA ALA A 191 17.90 -7.34 -17.51
C ALA A 191 17.56 -6.09 -18.34
N SER A 192 16.34 -5.98 -18.85
CA SER A 192 15.88 -4.81 -19.61
C SER A 192 15.55 -3.59 -18.74
N TYR A 193 15.47 -3.77 -17.43
CA TYR A 193 15.07 -2.71 -16.48
C TYR A 193 16.04 -2.61 -15.29
N PRO A 194 17.34 -2.33 -15.54
CA PRO A 194 18.39 -2.39 -14.51
C PRO A 194 18.24 -1.31 -13.42
N THR A 195 17.40 -0.30 -13.63
CA THR A 195 17.11 0.76 -12.65
C THR A 195 15.86 0.50 -11.81
N PHE A 196 15.20 -0.65 -12.02
CA PHE A 196 14.10 -1.05 -11.17
C PHE A 196 14.63 -1.79 -9.94
N GLU A 197 14.18 -1.37 -8.76
CA GLU A 197 14.57 -1.98 -7.49
C GLU A 197 13.46 -1.94 -6.46
N ILE A 198 13.46 -2.89 -5.52
CA ILE A 198 12.62 -2.88 -4.32
C ILE A 198 13.50 -3.10 -3.10
N ARG A 199 13.49 -2.13 -2.19
CA ARG A 199 14.19 -2.18 -0.90
C ARG A 199 13.20 -2.42 0.22
N ASN A 200 13.47 -3.39 1.07
CA ASN A 200 12.75 -3.61 2.32
C ASN A 200 13.23 -2.62 3.38
N ILE A 201 12.39 -1.69 3.78
CA ILE A 201 12.76 -0.57 4.67
C ILE A 201 12.60 -0.95 6.14
N ALA A 202 11.46 -1.55 6.50
CA ALA A 202 11.19 -1.96 7.86
C ALA A 202 10.28 -3.20 7.88
N ALA A 203 10.37 -3.98 8.94
CA ALA A 203 9.44 -5.05 9.26
C ALA A 203 9.66 -5.51 10.70
N ASN A 204 8.59 -5.89 11.40
CA ASN A 204 8.67 -6.49 12.73
C ASN A 204 9.44 -5.64 13.76
N GLY A 205 9.30 -4.31 13.67
CA GLY A 205 9.97 -3.36 14.55
C GLY A 205 11.48 -3.23 14.32
N VAL A 206 11.97 -3.73 13.20
CA VAL A 206 13.35 -3.56 12.71
C VAL A 206 13.32 -2.59 11.52
N VAL A 207 14.30 -1.71 11.42
CA VAL A 207 14.42 -0.74 10.31
C VAL A 207 15.81 -0.82 9.68
N TRP A 208 15.87 -0.63 8.35
CA TRP A 208 17.13 -0.49 7.61
C TRP A 208 17.91 0.75 8.08
N ASP A 209 19.22 0.64 8.25
CA ASP A 209 20.07 1.73 8.75
C ASP A 209 20.49 2.75 7.67
N GLY A 210 20.02 2.57 6.45
CA GLY A 210 20.41 3.41 5.31
C GLY A 210 21.68 2.96 4.59
N ALA A 211 22.34 1.89 5.08
CA ALA A 211 23.58 1.36 4.52
C ALA A 211 23.51 -0.17 4.34
N ASN A 212 24.21 -0.93 5.13
CA ASN A 212 24.33 -2.38 4.97
C ASN A 212 23.75 -3.18 6.16
N GLY A 213 23.16 -2.52 7.12
CA GLY A 213 22.65 -3.13 8.35
C GLY A 213 21.19 -2.82 8.61
N SER A 214 20.76 -3.20 9.80
CA SER A 214 19.43 -2.87 10.32
C SER A 214 19.50 -2.62 11.82
N ILE A 215 18.52 -1.87 12.34
CA ILE A 215 18.41 -1.50 13.75
C ILE A 215 17.17 -2.21 14.31
N ASP A 216 17.37 -3.10 15.29
CA ASP A 216 16.30 -3.77 16.03
C ASP A 216 15.78 -2.85 17.13
N VAL A 217 14.73 -2.12 16.81
CA VAL A 217 14.05 -1.22 17.74
C VAL A 217 13.06 -1.98 18.62
N ALA A 218 12.45 -3.06 18.09
CA ALA A 218 11.47 -3.87 18.83
C ALA A 218 12.06 -4.47 20.10
N SER A 219 13.20 -5.15 20.02
CA SER A 219 13.88 -5.73 21.17
C SER A 219 14.28 -4.66 22.19
N THR A 220 14.74 -3.49 21.72
CA THR A 220 15.08 -2.35 22.59
C THR A 220 13.84 -1.83 23.31
N HIS A 221 12.74 -1.62 22.60
CA HIS A 221 11.47 -1.15 23.14
C HIS A 221 10.93 -2.09 24.22
N ILE A 222 10.87 -3.39 23.93
CA ILE A 222 10.44 -4.44 24.87
C ILE A 222 11.31 -4.41 26.15
N ALA A 223 12.62 -4.41 26.00
CA ALA A 223 13.55 -4.38 27.13
C ALA A 223 13.41 -3.13 28.00
N LYS A 224 13.12 -1.96 27.40
CA LYS A 224 13.00 -0.69 28.13
C LYS A 224 11.62 -0.46 28.76
N THR A 225 10.57 -0.96 28.15
CA THR A 225 9.20 -0.79 28.65
C THR A 225 8.77 -1.90 29.60
N GLY A 226 9.46 -3.04 29.62
CA GLY A 226 9.05 -4.27 30.31
C GLY A 226 7.77 -4.89 29.76
N ARG A 227 7.38 -4.52 28.53
CA ARG A 227 6.22 -5.09 27.84
C ARG A 227 6.66 -6.32 27.05
N ASP A 228 5.83 -7.34 26.99
CA ASP A 228 6.13 -8.57 26.25
C ASP A 228 5.83 -8.44 24.75
N SER A 229 5.16 -7.35 24.33
CA SER A 229 4.60 -7.21 22.99
C SER A 229 4.52 -5.74 22.54
N ILE A 230 4.37 -5.56 21.25
CA ILE A 230 4.27 -4.29 20.55
C ILE A 230 2.95 -4.27 19.77
N HIS A 231 2.34 -3.09 19.61
CA HIS A 231 1.16 -2.89 18.77
C HIS A 231 1.44 -3.37 17.33
N GLU A 232 0.55 -4.18 16.77
CA GLU A 232 0.75 -4.83 15.47
C GLU A 232 1.07 -3.83 14.35
N ASN A 233 0.44 -2.66 14.35
CA ASN A 233 0.73 -1.60 13.39
C ASN A 233 2.22 -1.24 13.32
N ARG A 234 2.91 -1.19 14.46
CA ARG A 234 4.35 -0.85 14.51
C ARG A 234 5.28 -1.97 14.04
N LEU A 235 4.71 -3.15 13.80
CA LEU A 235 5.40 -4.29 13.21
C LEU A 235 5.25 -4.34 11.69
N SER A 236 4.45 -3.46 11.11
CA SER A 236 4.15 -3.42 9.67
C SER A 236 5.40 -3.44 8.81
N ALA A 237 5.34 -4.21 7.73
CA ALA A 237 6.34 -4.23 6.68
C ALA A 237 6.28 -2.94 5.86
N ALA A 238 7.46 -2.37 5.58
CA ALA A 238 7.61 -1.19 4.74
C ALA A 238 8.57 -1.47 3.58
N ILE A 239 8.19 -1.06 2.38
CA ILE A 239 9.00 -1.19 1.17
C ILE A 239 9.15 0.15 0.45
N ARG A 240 10.26 0.31 -0.26
CA ARG A 240 10.49 1.38 -1.22
C ARG A 240 10.74 0.78 -2.60
N ILE A 241 9.98 1.21 -3.60
CA ILE A 241 10.17 0.85 -5.00
C ILE A 241 10.86 2.02 -5.69
N GLY A 242 11.94 1.73 -6.41
CA GLY A 242 12.65 2.65 -7.29
C GLY A 242 12.50 2.22 -8.75
N TYR A 243 12.33 3.19 -9.66
CA TYR A 243 12.41 2.96 -11.11
C TYR A 243 12.99 4.20 -11.80
N GLY A 244 14.25 4.16 -12.18
CA GLY A 244 14.97 5.34 -12.65
C GLY A 244 14.97 6.45 -11.61
N ARG A 245 14.35 7.59 -11.93
CA ARG A 245 14.21 8.72 -11.00
C ARG A 245 12.98 8.60 -10.10
N PHE A 246 12.02 7.76 -10.47
CA PHE A 246 10.77 7.59 -9.72
C PHE A 246 10.97 6.76 -8.45
N SER A 247 10.24 7.11 -7.41
CA SER A 247 10.18 6.31 -6.18
C SER A 247 8.81 6.32 -5.50
N TYR A 248 8.47 5.16 -4.93
CA TYR A 248 7.23 4.91 -4.20
C TYR A 248 7.54 4.30 -2.83
N TYR A 249 6.73 4.65 -1.83
CA TYR A 249 6.78 4.07 -0.49
C TYR A 249 5.42 3.48 -0.10
N SER A 250 5.45 2.32 0.56
CA SER A 250 4.34 1.74 1.30
C SER A 250 4.85 1.15 2.60
N GLY A 251 4.22 1.48 3.72
CA GLY A 251 4.64 1.08 5.06
C GLY A 251 3.55 0.49 5.93
N GLY A 252 2.48 -0.06 5.34
CA GLY A 252 1.35 -0.56 6.14
C GLY A 252 0.84 0.51 7.10
N ASP A 253 0.62 0.14 8.33
CA ASP A 253 0.09 1.01 9.37
C ASP A 253 1.13 1.44 10.41
N ASN A 254 2.42 1.50 10.00
CA ASN A 254 3.45 2.06 10.88
C ASN A 254 3.02 3.40 11.46
N GLU A 255 3.15 3.54 12.78
CA GLU A 255 2.59 4.68 13.52
C GLU A 255 3.39 5.05 14.77
N LEU A 256 3.13 6.27 15.30
CA LEU A 256 3.52 6.72 16.63
C LEU A 256 5.03 6.66 16.96
N THR A 257 5.30 6.35 18.21
CA THR A 257 6.62 6.37 18.84
C THR A 257 7.03 4.99 19.35
N MET A 258 8.31 4.79 19.48
CA MET A 258 8.92 3.68 20.23
C MET A 258 9.91 4.20 21.25
N VAL A 259 10.29 3.37 22.24
CA VAL A 259 11.27 3.73 23.26
C VAL A 259 12.66 3.28 22.82
N GLY A 260 13.61 4.21 22.83
CA GLY A 260 15.00 3.97 22.48
C GLY A 260 15.85 3.41 23.62
N ALA A 261 17.12 3.17 23.33
CA ALA A 261 18.11 2.65 24.29
C ALA A 261 18.32 3.58 25.51
N ASP A 262 18.13 4.88 25.34
CA ASP A 262 18.21 5.89 26.39
C ASP A 262 16.93 5.97 27.28
N GLY A 263 15.92 5.15 26.99
CA GLY A 263 14.64 5.10 27.69
C GLY A 263 13.65 6.23 27.29
N ARG A 264 13.98 7.03 26.26
CA ARG A 264 13.10 8.09 25.77
C ARG A 264 12.26 7.63 24.58
N GLU A 265 11.08 8.20 24.45
CA GLU A 265 10.28 8.03 23.24
C GLU A 265 10.89 8.80 22.06
N PHE A 266 10.81 8.21 20.88
CA PHE A 266 11.14 8.86 19.61
C PHE A 266 10.14 8.50 18.54
N SER A 267 10.05 9.32 17.47
CA SER A 267 9.17 9.06 16.33
C SER A 267 9.64 7.82 15.55
N TRP A 268 8.90 6.70 15.70
CA TRP A 268 9.13 5.48 14.92
C TRP A 268 8.92 5.73 13.44
N GLU A 269 7.81 6.38 13.10
CA GLU A 269 7.50 6.80 11.75
C GLU A 269 8.59 7.69 11.14
N GLY A 270 9.08 8.67 11.92
CA GLY A 270 10.18 9.54 11.50
C GLY A 270 11.48 8.77 11.24
N MET A 271 11.76 7.71 12.01
CA MET A 271 12.92 6.83 11.77
C MET A 271 12.77 6.06 10.45
N ILE A 272 11.60 5.51 10.17
CA ILE A 272 11.29 4.87 8.89
C ILE A 272 11.40 5.88 7.75
N GLY A 273 10.90 7.10 7.95
CA GLY A 273 11.00 8.19 6.96
C GLY A 273 12.45 8.51 6.58
N ARG A 274 13.35 8.60 7.57
CA ARG A 274 14.80 8.80 7.32
C ARG A 274 15.41 7.66 6.53
N ALA A 275 15.10 6.41 6.88
CA ALA A 275 15.57 5.24 6.14
C ALA A 275 15.01 5.19 4.71
N THR A 276 13.78 5.65 4.51
CA THR A 276 13.14 5.70 3.19
C THR A 276 13.72 6.80 2.30
N GLY A 277 13.99 7.97 2.89
CA GLY A 277 14.33 9.17 2.13
C GLY A 277 13.17 9.72 1.31
N ARG A 278 13.46 10.70 0.46
CA ARG A 278 12.44 11.34 -0.41
C ARG A 278 11.85 10.34 -1.41
N VAL A 279 10.52 10.42 -1.59
CA VAL A 279 9.78 9.64 -2.60
C VAL A 279 8.87 10.54 -3.44
N ASP A 280 8.45 10.07 -4.61
CA ASP A 280 7.49 10.77 -5.45
C ASP A 280 6.05 10.46 -5.02
N VAL A 281 5.77 9.21 -4.67
CA VAL A 281 4.47 8.76 -4.23
C VAL A 281 4.60 8.00 -2.91
N CYS A 282 3.72 8.32 -1.97
CA CYS A 282 3.67 7.71 -0.65
C CYS A 282 2.27 7.14 -0.38
N LYS A 283 2.15 5.84 -0.15
CA LYS A 283 0.99 5.30 0.56
C LYS A 283 1.05 5.82 2.00
N THR A 284 -0.03 6.38 2.48
CA THR A 284 -0.08 6.95 3.82
C THR A 284 0.00 5.85 4.88
N ASN A 285 0.81 6.05 5.90
CA ASN A 285 0.81 5.16 7.05
C ASN A 285 -0.53 5.27 7.79
N HIS A 286 -1.04 4.14 8.27
CA HIS A 286 -2.24 4.01 9.09
C HIS A 286 -3.42 4.85 8.53
N HIS A 287 -3.67 4.75 7.21
CA HIS A 287 -4.75 5.41 6.48
C HIS A 287 -4.85 6.93 6.71
N ALA A 288 -3.72 7.59 7.03
CA ALA A 288 -3.69 8.96 7.51
C ALA A 288 -4.60 9.19 8.74
N GLY A 289 -4.78 8.17 9.59
CA GLY A 289 -5.47 8.25 10.87
C GLY A 289 -4.71 9.10 11.89
N ILE A 290 -5.27 9.25 13.10
CA ILE A 290 -4.75 10.14 14.16
C ILE A 290 -3.29 9.85 14.56
N PHE A 291 -2.79 8.65 14.29
CA PHE A 291 -1.47 8.17 14.70
C PHE A 291 -0.48 8.04 13.54
N GLY A 292 -0.92 8.24 12.31
CA GLY A 292 -0.08 8.16 11.11
C GLY A 292 0.27 9.52 10.54
N MET A 293 1.23 9.54 9.61
CA MET A 293 1.67 10.73 8.86
C MET A 293 2.19 11.86 9.75
N SER A 294 3.05 11.52 10.72
CA SER A 294 3.69 12.53 11.58
C SER A 294 4.44 13.59 10.77
N PRO A 295 4.56 14.84 11.27
CA PRO A 295 5.36 15.87 10.62
C PRO A 295 6.81 15.45 10.34
N GLU A 296 7.42 14.65 11.24
CA GLU A 296 8.75 14.09 11.09
C GLU A 296 8.83 13.17 9.86
N PHE A 297 7.88 12.26 9.71
CA PHE A 297 7.82 11.38 8.55
C PHE A 297 7.59 12.14 7.25
N VAL A 298 6.61 13.04 7.22
CA VAL A 298 6.27 13.86 6.04
C VAL A 298 7.46 14.71 5.59
N LYS A 299 8.21 15.28 6.54
CA LYS A 299 9.43 16.09 6.28
C LYS A 299 10.53 15.25 5.61
N GLU A 300 10.65 13.98 5.91
CA GLU A 300 11.64 13.09 5.30
C GLU A 300 11.20 12.64 3.90
N VAL A 301 9.96 12.14 3.77
CA VAL A 301 9.49 11.53 2.51
C VAL A 301 9.10 12.56 1.45
N ARG A 302 8.58 13.73 1.81
CA ARG A 302 8.29 14.88 0.92
C ARG A 302 7.57 14.50 -0.37
N ALA A 303 6.57 13.63 -0.30
CA ALA A 303 5.94 13.07 -1.49
C ALA A 303 5.20 14.12 -2.33
N GLN A 304 5.14 13.91 -3.65
CA GLN A 304 4.32 14.69 -4.59
C GLN A 304 2.87 14.18 -4.63
N ALA A 305 2.67 12.89 -4.30
CA ALA A 305 1.34 12.31 -4.19
C ALA A 305 1.25 11.42 -2.95
N TYR A 306 0.15 11.53 -2.23
CA TYR A 306 -0.21 10.64 -1.10
C TYR A 306 -1.45 9.84 -1.48
N LEU A 307 -1.40 8.53 -1.21
CA LEU A 307 -2.51 7.61 -1.45
C LEU A 307 -2.99 7.08 -0.10
N SER A 308 -4.28 7.25 0.20
CA SER A 308 -4.87 6.82 1.47
C SER A 308 -6.14 6.02 1.25
N SER A 309 -6.24 4.82 1.83
CA SER A 309 -7.49 4.11 1.92
C SER A 309 -8.30 4.62 3.10
N VAL A 310 -9.58 4.86 2.87
CA VAL A 310 -10.51 5.33 3.91
C VAL A 310 -11.66 4.35 3.97
N TRP A 311 -11.86 3.71 5.14
CA TRP A 311 -12.91 2.73 5.34
C TRP A 311 -13.72 2.96 6.62
N GLN A 312 -13.34 3.95 7.47
CA GLN A 312 -14.12 4.36 8.65
C GLN A 312 -14.06 5.87 8.89
N ALA A 313 -14.97 6.37 9.73
CA ALA A 313 -15.17 7.80 10.01
C ALA A 313 -13.94 8.53 10.59
N GLY A 314 -13.09 7.85 11.34
CA GLY A 314 -11.90 8.41 11.98
C GLY A 314 -10.73 8.69 11.02
N MET A 315 -10.76 8.10 9.84
CA MET A 315 -9.76 8.31 8.79
C MET A 315 -10.17 9.57 8.02
N VAL A 316 -9.38 10.24 7.64
CA VAL A 316 -8.25 11.04 7.57
C VAL A 316 -8.23 12.05 8.75
N ASP A 317 -7.23 12.00 9.59
CA ASP A 317 -7.14 12.93 10.72
C ASP A 317 -6.68 14.32 10.25
N ARG A 318 -7.14 15.36 10.98
CA ARG A 318 -6.79 16.75 10.65
C ARG A 318 -5.30 17.02 10.75
N LYS A 319 -4.59 16.43 11.73
CA LYS A 319 -3.15 16.62 11.90
C LYS A 319 -2.37 15.96 10.77
N SER A 320 -2.74 14.72 10.42
CA SER A 320 -2.17 13.97 9.31
C SER A 320 -2.34 14.73 7.98
N LEU A 321 -3.55 15.22 7.72
CA LEU A 321 -3.82 16.01 6.51
C LEU A 321 -3.06 17.34 6.51
N SER A 322 -3.03 18.03 7.66
CA SER A 322 -2.25 19.28 7.80
C SER A 322 -0.76 19.04 7.54
N ALA A 323 -0.19 17.96 8.04
CA ALA A 323 1.21 17.62 7.78
C ALA A 323 1.46 17.34 6.29
N MET A 324 0.66 16.49 5.66
CA MET A 324 0.79 16.18 4.22
C MET A 324 0.67 17.41 3.32
N CYS A 325 -0.23 18.35 3.66
CA CYS A 325 -0.46 19.58 2.87
C CYS A 325 0.43 20.75 3.29
N SER A 326 1.28 20.62 4.34
CA SER A 326 2.11 21.71 4.86
C SER A 326 3.22 22.12 3.88
N ARG A 327 3.20 23.41 3.48
CA ARG A 327 4.25 24.02 2.68
C ARG A 327 5.48 24.40 3.52
N GLU A 328 5.34 24.43 4.85
CA GLU A 328 6.44 24.70 5.80
C GLU A 328 7.32 23.46 5.99
N LEU A 329 6.72 22.24 6.02
CA LEU A 329 7.49 21.00 6.13
C LEU A 329 8.33 20.75 4.87
N TYR A 330 7.80 21.04 3.70
CA TYR A 330 8.54 21.04 2.42
C TYR A 330 7.79 21.85 1.37
N PRO A 331 8.52 22.56 0.48
CA PRO A 331 7.91 23.33 -0.61
C PRO A 331 7.45 22.40 -1.75
N GLY A 332 6.70 22.96 -2.69
CA GLY A 332 6.30 22.32 -3.94
C GLY A 332 4.86 21.80 -3.93
N ASP A 333 4.42 21.43 -5.10
CA ASP A 333 3.07 20.90 -5.33
C ASP A 333 2.92 19.48 -4.79
N ARG A 334 1.70 19.19 -4.36
CA ARG A 334 1.30 17.86 -3.90
C ARG A 334 -0.16 17.60 -4.18
N VAL A 335 -0.53 16.33 -4.11
CA VAL A 335 -1.92 15.92 -4.18
C VAL A 335 -2.15 14.76 -3.22
N VAL A 336 -3.29 14.77 -2.53
CA VAL A 336 -3.72 13.69 -1.65
C VAL A 336 -4.94 13.01 -2.26
N CYS A 337 -4.83 11.71 -2.48
CA CYS A 337 -5.90 10.88 -3.01
C CYS A 337 -6.49 10.06 -1.87
N PHE A 338 -7.75 10.30 -1.57
CA PHE A 338 -8.54 9.45 -0.71
C PHE A 338 -9.45 8.60 -1.60
N GLY A 339 -9.46 7.29 -1.41
CA GLY A 339 -10.39 6.42 -2.12
C GLY A 339 -11.84 6.85 -1.91
N GLY A 340 -12.21 7.11 -0.67
CA GLY A 340 -13.45 7.73 -0.24
C GLY A 340 -13.19 8.72 0.88
N ILE A 341 -14.18 9.58 1.18
CA ILE A 341 -14.11 10.49 2.32
C ILE A 341 -15.38 10.29 3.14
N ALA A 342 -15.23 9.93 4.40
CA ALA A 342 -16.37 9.86 5.32
C ALA A 342 -17.10 11.21 5.36
N HIS A 343 -18.43 11.18 5.44
CA HIS A 343 -19.26 12.39 5.47
C HIS A 343 -18.77 13.40 6.51
N ALA A 344 -18.36 12.91 7.68
CA ALA A 344 -17.85 13.73 8.79
C ALA A 344 -16.50 14.43 8.51
N ARG A 345 -15.83 14.13 7.39
CA ARG A 345 -14.51 14.67 7.02
C ARG A 345 -14.48 15.48 5.73
N ARG A 346 -15.61 15.64 5.06
CA ARG A 346 -15.68 16.40 3.79
C ARG A 346 -15.23 17.85 3.96
N ASP A 347 -15.63 18.51 5.06
CA ASP A 347 -15.24 19.88 5.34
C ASP A 347 -13.73 20.02 5.56
N VAL A 348 -13.13 19.02 6.20
CA VAL A 348 -11.68 19.00 6.43
C VAL A 348 -10.93 18.89 5.11
N ALA A 349 -11.37 18.02 4.22
CA ALA A 349 -10.76 17.88 2.90
C ALA A 349 -10.97 19.13 2.05
N ALA A 350 -12.17 19.71 2.06
CA ALA A 350 -12.51 20.92 1.30
C ALA A 350 -11.63 22.12 1.65
N ALA A 351 -11.10 22.20 2.87
CA ALA A 351 -10.20 23.28 3.30
C ALA A 351 -8.86 23.31 2.53
N TYR A 352 -8.49 22.22 1.84
CA TYR A 352 -7.22 22.11 1.12
C TYR A 352 -7.38 22.17 -0.42
N GLY A 353 -8.61 22.37 -0.92
CA GLY A 353 -8.87 22.71 -2.33
C GLY A 353 -8.21 21.74 -3.32
N ASP A 354 -7.40 22.28 -4.22
CA ASP A 354 -6.74 21.55 -5.32
C ASP A 354 -5.66 20.57 -4.86
N ASP A 355 -5.27 20.58 -3.58
CA ASP A 355 -4.39 19.56 -3.01
C ASP A 355 -5.13 18.22 -2.79
N ILE A 356 -6.46 18.19 -2.88
CA ILE A 356 -7.27 16.98 -2.72
C ILE A 356 -7.83 16.53 -4.07
N ALA A 357 -7.49 15.31 -4.48
CA ALA A 357 -8.07 14.69 -5.66
C ALA A 357 -9.51 14.21 -5.42
N PRO A 358 -10.34 14.03 -6.47
CA PRO A 358 -11.65 13.41 -6.30
C PRO A 358 -11.54 11.98 -5.76
N ALA A 359 -12.60 11.50 -5.11
CA ALA A 359 -12.66 10.12 -4.60
C ALA A 359 -12.68 9.08 -5.74
N GLY A 360 -12.05 7.95 -5.55
CA GLY A 360 -12.00 6.86 -6.52
C GLY A 360 -10.78 5.95 -6.35
N HIS A 361 -10.56 5.04 -7.30
CA HIS A 361 -9.31 4.28 -7.35
C HIS A 361 -8.18 5.20 -7.82
N ALA A 362 -7.04 5.23 -7.13
CA ALA A 362 -5.89 5.97 -7.61
C ALA A 362 -4.96 5.07 -8.43
N VAL A 363 -4.53 5.54 -9.60
CA VAL A 363 -3.57 4.84 -10.46
C VAL A 363 -2.37 5.74 -10.69
N VAL A 364 -1.20 5.27 -10.32
CA VAL A 364 0.08 5.91 -10.66
C VAL A 364 0.69 5.13 -11.81
N ARG A 365 0.83 5.76 -12.96
CA ARG A 365 1.52 5.19 -14.13
C ARG A 365 2.83 5.91 -14.36
N VAL A 366 3.92 5.19 -14.18
CA VAL A 366 5.28 5.69 -14.41
C VAL A 366 5.68 5.38 -15.84
N ALA A 367 6.18 6.40 -16.54
CA ALA A 367 6.67 6.23 -17.91
C ALA A 367 7.92 5.32 -17.95
N PRO A 368 8.18 4.64 -19.08
CA PRO A 368 9.39 3.85 -19.26
C PRO A 368 10.65 4.67 -18.90
N GLY A 369 11.51 4.08 -18.05
CA GLY A 369 12.72 4.75 -17.55
C GLY A 369 12.54 5.60 -16.30
N GLY A 370 11.28 5.89 -15.87
CA GLY A 370 11.01 6.48 -14.58
C GLY A 370 11.15 8.01 -14.48
N ASP A 371 11.30 8.75 -15.59
CA ASP A 371 11.50 10.21 -15.55
C ASP A 371 10.24 11.01 -15.25
N THR A 372 9.08 10.47 -15.59
CA THR A 372 7.77 11.11 -15.37
C THR A 372 6.75 10.09 -14.92
N PHE A 373 5.73 10.55 -14.21
CA PHE A 373 4.57 9.72 -13.88
C PHE A 373 3.26 10.50 -13.98
N ARG A 374 2.18 9.77 -14.17
CA ARG A 374 0.80 10.28 -14.13
C ARG A 374 0.09 9.74 -12.92
N LEU A 375 -0.64 10.61 -12.24
CA LEU A 375 -1.62 10.21 -11.24
C LEU A 375 -3.00 10.37 -11.85
N MET A 376 -3.72 9.28 -11.94
CA MET A 376 -5.10 9.24 -12.40
C MET A 376 -6.00 8.77 -11.26
N VAL A 377 -7.22 9.32 -11.19
CA VAL A 377 -8.26 8.78 -10.31
C VAL A 377 -9.36 8.21 -11.19
N LEU A 378 -9.76 6.97 -10.92
CA LEU A 378 -10.81 6.28 -11.67
C LEU A 378 -12.10 6.24 -10.85
N SER A 379 -13.24 6.19 -11.55
CA SER A 379 -14.52 5.90 -10.91
C SER A 379 -14.45 4.61 -10.09
N ALA A 380 -14.86 4.70 -8.83
CA ALA A 380 -15.07 3.52 -7.98
C ALA A 380 -16.56 3.17 -7.84
N SER A 381 -17.45 3.97 -8.42
CA SER A 381 -18.90 3.76 -8.38
C SER A 381 -19.40 2.68 -9.35
N ASP A 382 -18.54 2.27 -10.26
CA ASP A 382 -18.81 1.24 -11.26
C ASP A 382 -17.50 0.54 -11.67
N GLU A 383 -17.61 -0.41 -12.58
CA GLU A 383 -16.46 -1.15 -13.10
C GLU A 383 -15.94 -0.62 -14.45
N SER A 384 -16.30 0.60 -14.85
CA SER A 384 -15.96 1.19 -16.16
C SER A 384 -14.49 1.57 -16.31
N MET A 385 -13.79 1.74 -15.17
CA MET A 385 -12.42 2.28 -15.12
C MET A 385 -12.30 3.66 -15.79
N THR A 386 -13.37 4.45 -15.73
CA THR A 386 -13.40 5.81 -16.29
C THR A 386 -12.51 6.74 -15.48
N VAL A 387 -11.61 7.46 -16.15
CA VAL A 387 -10.71 8.44 -15.55
C VAL A 387 -11.48 9.71 -15.17
N LEU A 388 -11.47 10.07 -13.89
CA LEU A 388 -12.12 11.26 -13.33
C LEU A 388 -11.14 12.42 -13.14
N HIS A 389 -9.87 12.10 -12.90
CA HIS A 389 -8.78 13.06 -12.68
C HIS A 389 -7.50 12.53 -13.31
N ASP A 390 -6.64 13.46 -13.76
CA ASP A 390 -5.43 13.11 -14.51
C ASP A 390 -4.41 14.24 -14.38
N ARG A 391 -3.29 13.97 -13.70
CA ARG A 391 -2.22 14.95 -13.45
C ARG A 391 -0.86 14.34 -13.73
N ASN A 392 -0.02 15.08 -14.46
CA ASN A 392 1.35 14.68 -14.77
C ASN A 392 2.35 15.28 -13.78
N PHE A 393 3.40 14.50 -13.48
CA PHE A 393 4.50 14.88 -12.61
C PHE A 393 5.84 14.52 -13.25
N VAL A 394 6.87 15.28 -12.87
CA VAL A 394 8.28 14.92 -13.13
C VAL A 394 8.80 14.19 -11.90
N SER A 395 9.38 13.02 -12.12
CA SER A 395 10.00 12.25 -11.05
C SER A 395 11.25 12.93 -10.52
N ARG A 396 11.45 12.88 -9.22
CA ARG A 396 12.59 13.48 -8.54
C ARG A 396 13.56 12.36 -8.19
N ALA A 397 14.84 12.49 -8.54
CA ALA A 397 15.83 11.53 -8.07
C ALA A 397 15.78 11.38 -6.55
N ALA A 398 16.08 10.18 -6.05
CA ALA A 398 16.27 9.98 -4.61
C ALA A 398 17.26 11.02 -4.08
N GLY A 399 16.88 11.67 -2.97
CA GLY A 399 17.70 12.70 -2.32
C GLY A 399 18.76 12.08 -1.44
#